data_2ed4ca71cab7760c0d9eebe6183f7888
#
_entry.id   2ed4ca71cab7760c0d9eebe6183f7888
#
_cell.length_a   1.000
_cell.length_b   1.000
_cell.length_c   1.000
_cell.angle_alpha   90.00
_cell.angle_beta   90.00
_cell.angle_gamma   90.00
#
_symmetry.space_group_name_H-M   'P 1'
#
loop_
_entity.id
_entity.type
_entity.pdbx_description
1 polymer ?
#
loop_
_entity_poly.entity_id
_entity_poly.type
_entity_poly.pdbx_seq_one_letter_code
_entity_poly.pdbx_strand_id
1 'polypeptide(L)'
;LAQYGAKGSFDVIGDTSANYPDEAGKLGSAAWGGVRFDHYPDIHCDEQGGAEHNDRLIRRMLAEGHQITNHGYRHIIFGKKPFVYGAREYLPGFDAAVEDLTRLHTLMQSRYGYTMTLARPPHYVDKMTGGFTSYDVYDHMGYQYMAASFDGAGWLPSTESDPEAALQAEIRAMV
;
A
#
# COMPACT_ATOMS: atom_id res chain seq x y z
N LEU A 1 18.52 -3.98 3.87
CA LEU A 1 18.89 -2.59 3.58
C LEU A 1 20.02 -2.13 4.50
N ALA A 2 19.89 -2.28 5.83
CA ALA A 2 20.91 -1.82 6.80
C ALA A 2 22.31 -2.38 6.51
N GLN A 3 22.42 -3.67 6.17
CA GLN A 3 23.68 -4.33 5.81
C GLN A 3 24.45 -3.63 4.67
N TYR A 4 23.72 -3.01 3.76
CA TYR A 4 24.29 -2.33 2.58
C TYR A 4 24.27 -0.81 2.71
N GLY A 5 23.89 -0.27 3.88
CA GLY A 5 23.74 1.17 4.08
C GLY A 5 22.64 1.81 3.22
N ALA A 6 21.80 1.00 2.61
CA ALA A 6 20.73 1.48 1.74
C ALA A 6 19.55 2.02 2.54
N LYS A 7 18.92 3.07 2.00
CA LYS A 7 17.67 3.64 2.54
C LYS A 7 16.52 3.32 1.59
N GLY A 8 15.33 3.18 2.14
CA GLY A 8 14.12 2.93 1.39
C GLY A 8 12.99 3.83 1.83
N SER A 9 12.00 3.99 0.97
CA SER A 9 10.70 4.55 1.31
C SER A 9 9.71 3.39 1.41
N PHE A 10 8.99 3.33 2.52
CA PHE A 10 8.05 2.25 2.80
C PHE A 10 6.63 2.79 2.77
N ASP A 11 5.81 2.24 1.89
CA ASP A 11 4.37 2.49 1.88
C ASP A 11 3.74 1.75 3.07
N VAL A 12 3.30 2.51 4.05
CA VAL A 12 2.73 1.96 5.28
C VAL A 12 1.24 2.24 5.31
N ILE A 13 0.49 1.24 5.74
CA ILE A 13 -0.94 1.36 6.05
C ILE A 13 -1.16 1.35 7.56
N GLY A 14 -2.33 1.80 8.01
CA GLY A 14 -2.66 1.88 9.44
C GLY A 14 -2.98 0.52 10.05
N ASP A 15 -3.96 -0.15 9.47
CA ASP A 15 -4.52 -1.40 9.99
C ASP A 15 -4.99 -2.29 8.84
N THR A 16 -4.38 -3.46 8.70
CA THR A 16 -4.73 -4.43 7.66
C THR A 16 -6.09 -5.07 7.87
N SER A 17 -6.54 -5.23 9.11
CA SER A 17 -7.82 -5.86 9.43
C SER A 17 -9.03 -4.99 9.08
N ALA A 18 -8.84 -3.67 8.99
CA ALA A 18 -9.93 -2.71 8.87
C ALA A 18 -10.69 -2.73 7.53
N ASN A 19 -10.21 -3.46 6.54
CA ASN A 19 -10.86 -3.56 5.23
C ASN A 19 -10.58 -4.90 4.51
N TYR A 20 -10.87 -6.01 5.19
CA TYR A 20 -10.73 -7.37 4.66
C TYR A 20 -12.03 -8.19 4.79
N PRO A 21 -13.19 -7.67 4.36
CA PRO A 21 -14.43 -8.41 4.48
C PRO A 21 -14.54 -9.60 3.50
N ASP A 22 -13.65 -9.65 2.53
CA ASP A 22 -13.58 -10.70 1.49
C ASP A 22 -12.58 -11.83 1.81
N GLU A 23 -12.12 -11.94 3.04
CA GLU A 23 -11.16 -12.96 3.48
C GLU A 23 -11.61 -14.40 3.22
N ALA A 24 -12.90 -14.64 3.29
CA ALA A 24 -13.49 -15.97 3.10
C ALA A 24 -13.79 -16.30 1.63
N GLY A 25 -13.57 -15.38 0.73
CA GLY A 25 -13.91 -15.58 -0.67
C GLY A 25 -13.24 -14.62 -1.61
N LYS A 26 -12.89 -15.12 -2.78
CA LYS A 26 -12.36 -14.34 -3.88
C LYS A 26 -13.43 -14.06 -4.93
N LEU A 27 -13.26 -12.97 -5.65
CA LEU A 27 -14.10 -12.63 -6.80
C LEU A 27 -13.65 -13.31 -8.09
N GLY A 28 -12.54 -13.98 -8.09
CA GLY A 28 -11.91 -14.60 -9.24
C GLY A 28 -10.46 -14.14 -9.40
N SER A 29 -9.85 -14.47 -10.51
CA SER A 29 -8.49 -14.08 -10.82
C SER A 29 -8.45 -12.71 -11.49
N ALA A 30 -7.46 -11.89 -11.12
CA ALA A 30 -7.11 -10.69 -11.85
C ALA A 30 -6.07 -11.00 -12.95
N ALA A 31 -5.77 -10.03 -13.79
CA ALA A 31 -4.73 -10.12 -14.80
C ALA A 31 -3.91 -8.84 -14.82
N TRP A 32 -2.60 -8.98 -14.91
CA TRP A 32 -1.65 -7.89 -15.05
C TRP A 32 -0.60 -8.28 -16.09
N GLY A 33 -0.37 -7.43 -17.08
CA GLY A 33 0.61 -7.71 -18.13
C GLY A 33 0.38 -9.04 -18.88
N GLY A 34 -0.88 -9.50 -18.97
CA GLY A 34 -1.23 -10.79 -19.57
C GLY A 34 -1.10 -12.01 -18.65
N VAL A 35 -0.55 -11.83 -17.45
CA VAL A 35 -0.45 -12.88 -16.44
C VAL A 35 -1.71 -12.89 -15.58
N ARG A 36 -2.38 -14.03 -15.50
CA ARG A 36 -3.47 -14.24 -14.55
C ARG A 36 -2.89 -14.68 -13.21
N PHE A 37 -3.36 -14.05 -12.16
CA PHE A 37 -2.97 -14.38 -10.80
C PHE A 37 -4.18 -14.43 -9.88
N ASP A 38 -4.03 -15.16 -8.81
CA ASP A 38 -5.02 -15.29 -7.77
C ASP A 38 -4.34 -15.03 -6.42
N HIS A 39 -4.73 -13.97 -5.76
CA HIS A 39 -4.20 -13.66 -4.43
C HIS A 39 -4.61 -14.68 -3.37
N TYR A 40 -5.61 -15.51 -3.64
CA TYR A 40 -6.08 -16.54 -2.74
C TYR A 40 -5.38 -17.89 -3.03
N PRO A 41 -5.16 -18.71 -2.04
CA PRO A 41 -5.62 -18.60 -0.64
C PRO A 41 -4.73 -17.75 0.26
N ASP A 42 -3.72 -17.10 -0.28
CA ASP A 42 -2.67 -16.43 0.51
C ASP A 42 -3.12 -15.10 1.10
N ILE A 43 -4.13 -14.46 0.51
CA ILE A 43 -4.72 -13.24 1.07
C ILE A 43 -5.87 -13.61 2.02
N HIS A 44 -5.66 -13.30 3.27
CA HIS A 44 -6.64 -13.42 4.34
C HIS A 44 -6.55 -12.20 5.25
N CYS A 45 -7.51 -12.05 6.15
CA CYS A 45 -7.46 -10.98 7.14
C CYS A 45 -6.23 -11.12 8.02
N ASP A 46 -5.35 -10.15 7.98
CA ASP A 46 -4.19 -10.05 8.87
C ASP A 46 -4.48 -9.03 9.97
N GLU A 47 -4.89 -9.53 11.11
CA GLU A 47 -5.18 -8.71 12.30
C GLU A 47 -3.92 -8.12 12.95
N GLN A 48 -2.74 -8.50 12.48
CA GLN A 48 -1.46 -8.05 13.02
C GLN A 48 -0.69 -7.12 12.05
N GLY A 49 -1.26 -6.80 10.90
CA GLY A 49 -0.62 -5.93 9.93
C GLY A 49 -0.89 -4.44 10.17
N GLY A 50 -0.09 -3.60 9.52
CA GLY A 50 -0.19 -2.14 9.62
C GLY A 50 0.52 -1.52 10.82
N ALA A 51 0.57 -0.19 10.83
CA ALA A 51 1.30 0.59 11.84
C ALA A 51 0.74 0.44 13.26
N GLU A 52 -0.55 0.14 13.39
CA GLU A 52 -1.18 -0.06 14.70
C GLU A 52 -0.56 -1.21 15.48
N HIS A 53 -0.15 -2.25 14.80
CA HIS A 53 0.31 -3.50 15.40
C HIS A 53 1.82 -3.71 15.33
N ASN A 54 2.55 -2.88 14.57
CA ASN A 54 3.97 -3.07 14.29
C ASN A 54 4.88 -1.96 14.83
N ASP A 55 4.65 -1.50 16.06
CA ASP A 55 5.40 -0.42 16.71
C ASP A 55 6.93 -0.62 16.62
N ARG A 56 7.39 -1.82 16.94
CA ARG A 56 8.84 -2.13 16.88
C ARG A 56 9.43 -1.96 15.49
N LEU A 57 8.68 -2.37 14.46
CA LEU A 57 9.13 -2.28 13.08
C LEU A 57 9.16 -0.82 12.60
N ILE A 58 8.12 -0.05 12.92
CA ILE A 58 8.06 1.38 12.59
C ILE A 58 9.23 2.14 13.24
N ARG A 59 9.45 1.94 14.55
CA ARG A 59 10.59 2.58 15.26
C ARG A 59 11.93 2.20 14.63
N ARG A 60 12.09 0.95 14.23
CA ARG A 60 13.30 0.49 13.58
C ARG A 60 13.50 1.16 12.22
N MET A 61 12.46 1.24 11.39
CA MET A 61 12.53 1.94 10.09
C MET A 61 12.99 3.38 10.25
N LEU A 62 12.40 4.10 11.22
CA LEU A 62 12.76 5.50 11.50
C LEU A 62 14.19 5.64 12.05
N ALA A 63 14.57 4.78 13.00
CA ALA A 63 15.92 4.79 13.58
C ALA A 63 17.01 4.46 12.56
N GLU A 64 16.73 3.60 11.61
CA GLU A 64 17.64 3.29 10.51
C GLU A 64 17.62 4.36 9.40
N GLY A 65 16.81 5.42 9.52
CA GLY A 65 16.75 6.55 8.60
C GLY A 65 16.04 6.24 7.30
N HIS A 66 15.09 5.32 7.33
CA HIS A 66 14.17 5.08 6.23
C HIS A 66 13.05 6.11 6.23
N GLN A 67 12.39 6.27 5.09
CA GLN A 67 11.23 7.11 4.93
C GLN A 67 9.95 6.27 4.99
N ILE A 68 8.92 6.80 5.62
CA ILE A 68 7.60 6.18 5.67
C ILE A 68 6.62 7.06 4.90
N THR A 69 5.85 6.46 4.00
CA THR A 69 4.92 7.13 3.13
C THR A 69 3.50 6.70 3.44
N ASN A 70 2.55 7.59 3.21
CA ASN A 70 1.15 7.36 3.51
C ASN A 70 0.49 6.55 2.38
N HIS A 71 0.07 5.33 2.69
CA HIS A 71 -0.62 4.46 1.75
C HIS A 71 -2.10 4.22 2.13
N GLY A 72 -2.65 5.16 2.88
CA GLY A 72 -3.98 5.06 3.47
C GLY A 72 -4.00 4.29 4.80
N TYR A 73 -5.01 4.55 5.63
CA TYR A 73 -5.13 3.83 6.89
C TYR A 73 -5.60 2.39 6.69
N ARG A 74 -6.59 2.18 5.81
CA ARG A 74 -7.25 0.89 5.58
C ARG A 74 -6.90 0.24 4.24
N HIS A 75 -5.90 0.76 3.52
CA HIS A 75 -5.58 0.34 2.15
C HIS A 75 -6.81 0.39 1.23
N ILE A 76 -7.62 1.42 1.34
CA ILE A 76 -8.82 1.60 0.53
C ILE A 76 -8.45 2.19 -0.82
N ILE A 77 -8.92 1.53 -1.87
CA ILE A 77 -8.68 1.97 -3.25
C ILE A 77 -9.55 3.19 -3.56
N PHE A 78 -9.00 4.20 -4.20
CA PHE A 78 -9.75 5.38 -4.61
C PHE A 78 -10.79 5.04 -5.69
N GLY A 79 -11.88 5.79 -5.70
CA GLY A 79 -13.00 5.55 -6.62
C GLY A 79 -14.10 4.68 -6.03
N LYS A 80 -15.10 4.37 -6.86
CA LYS A 80 -16.30 3.65 -6.42
C LYS A 80 -16.55 2.33 -7.12
N LYS A 81 -15.74 2.01 -8.12
CA LYS A 81 -15.97 0.83 -8.94
C LYS A 81 -15.01 -0.28 -8.53
N PRO A 82 -15.50 -1.35 -7.91
CA PRO A 82 -14.66 -2.48 -7.55
C PRO A 82 -14.10 -3.15 -8.82
N PHE A 83 -12.86 -3.59 -8.76
CA PHE A 83 -12.22 -4.29 -9.87
C PHE A 83 -11.61 -5.65 -9.48
N VAL A 84 -11.06 -5.77 -8.27
CA VAL A 84 -10.50 -7.04 -7.77
C VAL A 84 -11.24 -7.50 -6.51
N TYR A 85 -11.49 -6.57 -5.60
CA TYR A 85 -12.05 -6.85 -4.28
C TYR A 85 -13.46 -6.27 -4.17
N GLY A 86 -14.46 -7.02 -4.58
CA GLY A 86 -15.84 -6.51 -4.63
C GLY A 86 -16.49 -6.30 -3.29
N ALA A 87 -16.01 -6.98 -2.24
CA ALA A 87 -16.54 -6.84 -0.88
C ALA A 87 -15.83 -5.78 -0.05
N ARG A 88 -14.69 -5.24 -0.51
CA ARG A 88 -13.97 -4.18 0.17
C ARG A 88 -14.59 -2.82 -0.08
N GLU A 89 -14.40 -1.92 0.87
CA GLU A 89 -14.75 -0.51 0.69
C GLU A 89 -13.82 0.16 -0.32
N TYR A 90 -14.37 1.17 -0.97
CA TYR A 90 -13.64 2.07 -1.86
C TYR A 90 -13.88 3.51 -1.40
N LEU A 91 -12.87 4.36 -1.54
CA LEU A 91 -12.98 5.77 -1.22
C LEU A 91 -13.64 6.52 -2.39
N PRO A 92 -14.94 6.83 -2.30
CA PRO A 92 -15.67 7.37 -3.45
C PRO A 92 -15.34 8.82 -3.76
N GLY A 93 -14.86 9.59 -2.79
CA GLY A 93 -14.69 11.02 -2.93
C GLY A 93 -13.56 11.61 -2.10
N PHE A 94 -13.37 12.91 -2.29
CA PHE A 94 -12.30 13.69 -1.72
C PHE A 94 -12.24 13.63 -0.18
N ASP A 95 -13.32 13.97 0.49
CA ASP A 95 -13.35 14.05 1.96
C ASP A 95 -13.05 12.70 2.63
N ALA A 96 -13.60 11.62 2.07
CA ALA A 96 -13.35 10.28 2.58
C ALA A 96 -11.87 9.87 2.42
N ALA A 97 -11.22 10.29 1.34
CA ALA A 97 -9.81 10.05 1.13
C ALA A 97 -8.94 10.87 2.10
N VAL A 98 -9.27 12.14 2.30
CA VAL A 98 -8.61 13.01 3.29
C VAL A 98 -8.73 12.42 4.69
N GLU A 99 -9.92 11.96 5.08
CA GLU A 99 -10.15 11.35 6.39
C GLU A 99 -9.29 10.10 6.62
N ASP A 100 -9.27 9.18 5.66
CA ASP A 100 -8.48 7.95 5.74
C ASP A 100 -6.98 8.20 5.85
N LEU A 101 -6.46 9.08 5.01
CA LEU A 101 -5.06 9.49 5.03
C LEU A 101 -4.69 10.25 6.31
N THR A 102 -5.56 11.14 6.78
CA THR A 102 -5.36 11.90 8.02
C THR A 102 -5.29 10.98 9.23
N ARG A 103 -6.05 9.91 9.25
CA ARG A 103 -6.02 8.93 10.34
C ARG A 103 -4.64 8.30 10.49
N LEU A 104 -4.01 7.88 9.39
CA LEU A 104 -2.64 7.34 9.42
C LEU A 104 -1.61 8.43 9.76
N HIS A 105 -1.75 9.63 9.19
CA HIS A 105 -0.87 10.75 9.50
C HIS A 105 -0.85 11.06 10.99
N THR A 106 -2.05 11.17 11.59
CA THR A 106 -2.21 11.44 13.02
C THR A 106 -1.62 10.33 13.88
N LEU A 107 -1.81 9.07 13.50
CA LEU A 107 -1.19 7.93 14.16
C LEU A 107 0.33 8.06 14.18
N MET A 108 0.93 8.31 13.02
CA MET A 108 2.39 8.44 12.87
C MET A 108 2.93 9.62 13.66
N GLN A 109 2.26 10.76 13.62
CA GLN A 109 2.67 11.95 14.34
C GLN A 109 2.54 11.77 15.84
N SER A 110 1.42 11.26 16.33
CA SER A 110 1.15 11.12 17.78
C SER A 110 2.02 10.04 18.44
N ARG A 111 2.23 8.91 17.74
CA ARG A 111 2.94 7.75 18.33
C ARG A 111 4.44 7.81 18.14
N TYR A 112 4.91 8.42 17.04
CA TYR A 112 6.33 8.39 16.63
C TYR A 112 6.94 9.78 16.44
N GLY A 113 6.18 10.87 16.54
CA GLY A 113 6.65 12.22 16.23
C GLY A 113 7.03 12.40 14.75
N TYR A 114 6.52 11.52 13.86
CA TYR A 114 6.89 11.51 12.46
C TYR A 114 5.82 12.19 11.60
N THR A 115 6.21 13.25 10.90
CA THR A 115 5.35 13.94 9.93
C THR A 115 5.54 13.33 8.54
N MET A 116 4.49 12.75 8.01
CA MET A 116 4.50 12.18 6.67
C MET A 116 4.43 13.31 5.63
N THR A 117 5.21 13.19 4.57
CA THR A 117 5.29 14.17 3.48
C THR A 117 5.09 13.57 2.09
N LEU A 118 5.05 12.24 2.02
CA LEU A 118 4.83 11.49 0.78
C LEU A 118 3.60 10.61 0.91
N ALA A 119 2.93 10.41 -0.21
CA ALA A 119 1.82 9.47 -0.31
C ALA A 119 1.78 8.80 -1.68
N ARG A 120 1.18 7.62 -1.71
CA ARG A 120 0.89 6.88 -2.93
C ARG A 120 -0.47 6.18 -2.78
N PRO A 121 -1.35 6.25 -3.79
CA PRO A 121 -2.65 5.61 -3.71
C PRO A 121 -2.53 4.09 -3.82
N PRO A 122 -3.33 3.33 -3.06
CA PRO A 122 -3.43 1.88 -3.25
C PRO A 122 -3.73 1.52 -4.70
N HIS A 123 -2.99 0.54 -5.23
CA HIS A 123 -3.10 0.06 -6.61
C HIS A 123 -2.91 1.13 -7.70
N TYR A 124 -2.31 2.29 -7.38
CA TYR A 124 -2.16 3.42 -8.31
C TYR A 124 -3.48 3.93 -8.92
N VAL A 125 -4.58 3.72 -8.22
CA VAL A 125 -5.88 4.25 -8.69
C VAL A 125 -6.04 5.68 -8.24
N ASP A 126 -5.99 6.59 -9.22
CA ASP A 126 -6.00 8.03 -8.96
C ASP A 126 -7.39 8.68 -9.02
N LYS A 127 -8.30 8.12 -9.85
CA LYS A 127 -9.58 8.78 -10.15
C LYS A 127 -10.64 8.50 -9.10
N MET A 128 -11.32 9.57 -8.67
CA MET A 128 -12.44 9.52 -7.74
C MET A 128 -13.72 10.10 -8.37
N THR A 129 -14.83 10.00 -7.65
CA THR A 129 -16.07 10.68 -8.02
C THR A 129 -15.94 12.19 -7.86
N GLY A 130 -16.77 12.94 -8.60
CA GLY A 130 -16.75 14.40 -8.55
C GLY A 130 -15.62 15.05 -9.36
N GLY A 131 -14.86 14.25 -10.13
CA GLY A 131 -13.78 14.76 -10.96
C GLY A 131 -12.45 14.94 -10.24
N PHE A 132 -12.37 14.60 -8.95
CA PHE A 132 -11.15 14.63 -8.16
C PHE A 132 -10.23 13.46 -8.47
N THR A 133 -8.95 13.64 -8.12
CA THR A 133 -7.90 12.64 -8.24
C THR A 133 -7.12 12.54 -6.93
N SER A 134 -6.27 11.53 -6.80
CA SER A 134 -5.34 11.43 -5.69
C SER A 134 -4.41 12.64 -5.58
N TYR A 135 -4.06 13.26 -6.71
CA TYR A 135 -3.23 14.47 -6.73
C TYR A 135 -3.91 15.64 -6.00
N ASP A 136 -5.21 15.82 -6.20
CA ASP A 136 -5.97 16.88 -5.51
C ASP A 136 -5.97 16.67 -4.00
N VAL A 137 -6.11 15.42 -3.56
CA VAL A 137 -6.08 15.06 -2.14
C VAL A 137 -4.69 15.31 -1.56
N TYR A 138 -3.64 14.88 -2.26
CA TYR A 138 -2.27 15.01 -1.78
C TYR A 138 -1.82 16.48 -1.74
N ASP A 139 -2.18 17.26 -2.73
CA ASP A 139 -1.94 18.71 -2.72
C ASP A 139 -2.60 19.39 -1.52
N HIS A 140 -3.88 19.07 -1.28
CA HIS A 140 -4.61 19.56 -0.10
C HIS A 140 -3.93 19.22 1.23
N MET A 141 -3.36 18.02 1.33
CA MET A 141 -2.68 17.54 2.55
C MET A 141 -1.20 17.98 2.63
N GLY A 142 -0.67 18.63 1.61
CA GLY A 142 0.75 18.98 1.51
C GLY A 142 1.67 17.78 1.30
N TYR A 143 1.17 16.72 0.68
CA TYR A 143 1.97 15.55 0.32
C TYR A 143 2.52 15.66 -1.10
N GLN A 144 3.70 15.09 -1.30
CA GLN A 144 4.20 14.79 -2.62
C GLN A 144 3.74 13.40 -3.05
N TYR A 145 3.36 13.26 -4.31
CA TYR A 145 3.03 11.98 -4.90
C TYR A 145 4.29 11.15 -5.10
N MET A 146 4.35 9.96 -4.54
CA MET A 146 5.45 9.04 -4.75
C MET A 146 5.17 8.17 -5.97
N ALA A 147 5.64 8.59 -7.12
CA ALA A 147 5.57 7.81 -8.34
C ALA A 147 6.59 6.66 -8.31
N ALA A 148 6.28 5.58 -9.02
CA ALA A 148 7.24 4.54 -9.36
C ALA A 148 7.53 4.59 -10.85
N SER A 149 8.79 4.42 -11.22
CA SER A 149 9.22 4.29 -12.62
C SER A 149 9.18 2.83 -13.09
N PHE A 150 9.11 1.89 -12.15
CA PHE A 150 9.09 0.45 -12.41
C PHE A 150 8.34 -0.29 -11.30
N ASP A 151 7.58 -1.31 -11.68
CA ASP A 151 6.97 -2.29 -10.77
C ASP A 151 7.73 -3.61 -10.91
N GLY A 152 8.40 -4.06 -9.85
CA GLY A 152 9.12 -5.32 -9.81
C GLY A 152 8.22 -6.56 -9.89
N ALA A 153 6.90 -6.35 -9.83
CA ALA A 153 5.89 -7.42 -9.86
C ALA A 153 6.07 -8.51 -8.79
N GLY A 154 6.76 -8.21 -7.69
CA GLY A 154 6.98 -9.13 -6.57
C GLY A 154 5.70 -9.61 -5.87
N TRP A 155 4.58 -8.95 -6.17
CA TRP A 155 3.24 -9.34 -5.73
C TRP A 155 2.61 -10.45 -6.59
N LEU A 156 3.20 -10.77 -7.75
CA LEU A 156 2.76 -11.90 -8.57
C LEU A 156 3.32 -13.22 -8.01
N PRO A 157 2.58 -14.32 -8.16
CA PRO A 157 3.12 -15.64 -7.83
C PRO A 157 4.39 -15.91 -8.64
N SER A 158 5.46 -16.27 -7.95
CA SER A 158 6.69 -16.69 -8.61
C SER A 158 6.53 -18.06 -9.24
N THR A 159 7.14 -18.26 -10.41
CA THR A 159 7.32 -19.60 -11.01
C THR A 159 8.51 -20.33 -10.41
N GLU A 160 9.35 -19.62 -9.65
CA GLU A 160 10.51 -20.18 -8.96
C GLU A 160 10.11 -20.71 -7.58
N SER A 161 10.52 -21.94 -7.30
CA SER A 161 10.28 -22.58 -6.00
C SER A 161 11.27 -22.15 -4.92
N ASP A 162 12.41 -21.61 -5.32
CA ASP A 162 13.46 -21.10 -4.45
C ASP A 162 13.28 -19.58 -4.26
N PRO A 163 13.11 -19.09 -3.03
CA PRO A 163 12.95 -17.66 -2.75
C PRO A 163 14.12 -16.79 -3.23
N GLU A 164 15.36 -17.29 -3.19
CA GLU A 164 16.53 -16.55 -3.69
C GLU A 164 16.49 -16.43 -5.21
N ALA A 165 16.14 -17.50 -5.92
CA ALA A 165 15.99 -17.47 -7.37
C ALA A 165 14.85 -16.53 -7.81
N ALA A 166 13.75 -16.50 -7.06
CA ALA A 166 12.65 -15.57 -7.29
C ALA A 166 13.12 -14.11 -7.14
N LEU A 167 13.80 -13.79 -6.05
CA LEU A 167 14.37 -12.44 -5.84
C LEU A 167 15.36 -12.04 -6.94
N GLN A 168 16.23 -12.94 -7.35
CA GLN A 168 17.19 -12.68 -8.44
C GLN A 168 16.49 -12.47 -9.79
N ALA A 169 15.36 -13.14 -10.00
CA ALA A 169 14.57 -12.93 -11.22
C ALA A 169 13.94 -11.52 -11.24
N GLU A 170 13.41 -11.07 -10.11
CA GLU A 170 12.89 -9.69 -9.96
C GLU A 170 13.99 -8.65 -10.19
N ILE A 171 15.14 -8.81 -9.54
CA ILE A 171 16.26 -7.88 -9.68
C ILE A 171 16.69 -7.79 -11.15
N ARG A 172 16.78 -8.91 -11.85
CA ARG A 172 17.13 -8.92 -13.29
C ARG A 172 16.08 -8.21 -14.15
N ALA A 173 14.81 -8.24 -13.75
CA ALA A 173 13.76 -7.54 -14.48
C ALA A 173 13.79 -6.02 -14.27
N MET A 174 14.46 -5.54 -13.22
CA MET A 174 14.58 -4.11 -12.89
C MET A 174 15.78 -3.43 -13.58
N VAL A 175 16.74 -4.19 -14.08
CA VAL A 175 17.98 -3.71 -14.70
C VAL A 175 17.93 -3.81 -16.22
#